data_308bb9bb3326d9a82b4ff54542104ec1
#
_entry.id   308bb9bb3326d9a82b4ff54542104ec1
#
_cell.length_a   1.000
_cell.length_b   1.000
_cell.length_c   1.000
_cell.angle_alpha   90.00
_cell.angle_beta   90.00
_cell.angle_gamma   90.00
#
_symmetry.space_group_name_H-M   'P 1'
#
loop_
_entity.id
_entity.type
_entity.pdbx_description
1 polymer ?
#
loop_
_entity_poly.entity_id
_entity_poly.type
_entity_poly.pdbx_seq_one_letter_code
_entity_poly.pdbx_strand_id
1 'polypeptide(L)'
;MQVIFIYAALSSNTILIFIHKRVRMIYNMCKGGDSVARRNWTREETILAMDLYTRVPFSKIGKNNQEIINLASIINRTPDAVAYKMSNLAHYDPELQARNVSGLSHTSKLDKIIYDEFANNIGELSFIAQNILADMQHTSVETLLPELKLDDIPIGIDKEQQTKIRIGQYFFRMSVLMSYGNACCITGLKNKELLIASHIKPWSVSDIKTERTNPSNGLCLNAMHDKAFDRGLITIDKNYRIVNSRYNDVQKAGGA
;
A
#
# COMPACT_ATOMS: atom_id res chain seq x y z
N MET A 1 -18.74 -39.61 28.28
CA MET A 1 -17.41 -39.00 28.17
C MET A 1 -17.54 -37.82 27.21
N GLN A 2 -17.82 -36.65 27.78
CA GLN A 2 -18.03 -35.42 27.03
C GLN A 2 -16.68 -34.77 26.72
N VAL A 3 -16.39 -34.53 25.43
CA VAL A 3 -15.22 -33.74 25.01
C VAL A 3 -15.68 -32.29 24.94
N ILE A 4 -15.22 -31.49 25.88
CA ILE A 4 -15.44 -30.04 25.90
C ILE A 4 -14.45 -29.41 24.89
N PHE A 5 -14.96 -28.89 23.78
CA PHE A 5 -14.19 -28.02 22.89
C PHE A 5 -14.06 -26.64 23.53
N ILE A 6 -12.89 -26.33 24.06
CA ILE A 6 -12.53 -24.96 24.46
C ILE A 6 -12.14 -24.19 23.19
N TYR A 7 -13.02 -23.35 22.69
CA TYR A 7 -12.68 -22.31 21.73
C TYR A 7 -11.93 -21.21 22.48
N ALA A 8 -10.61 -21.28 22.48
CA ALA A 8 -9.78 -20.14 22.86
C ALA A 8 -9.78 -19.15 21.70
N ALA A 9 -10.31 -17.95 21.93
CA ALA A 9 -10.19 -16.83 21.01
C ALA A 9 -8.71 -16.46 20.88
N LEU A 10 -8.08 -16.90 19.80
CA LEU A 10 -6.72 -16.50 19.44
C LEU A 10 -6.77 -15.08 18.92
N SER A 11 -6.02 -14.18 19.55
CA SER A 11 -5.88 -12.79 19.13
C SER A 11 -5.31 -12.73 17.70
N SER A 12 -5.68 -11.68 16.96
CA SER A 12 -5.26 -11.42 15.56
C SER A 12 -3.73 -11.54 15.35
N ASN A 13 -2.93 -11.23 16.37
CA ASN A 13 -1.48 -11.42 16.36
C ASN A 13 -1.04 -12.89 16.31
N THR A 14 -1.80 -13.81 16.88
CA THR A 14 -1.47 -15.23 16.90
C THR A 14 -1.69 -15.88 15.54
N ILE A 15 -2.72 -15.45 14.83
CA ILE A 15 -3.02 -15.90 13.44
C ILE A 15 -1.92 -15.41 12.50
N LEU A 16 -1.49 -14.15 12.62
CA LEU A 16 -0.39 -13.58 11.82
C LEU A 16 0.94 -14.35 12.06
N ILE A 17 1.21 -14.75 13.30
CA ILE A 17 2.40 -15.53 13.67
C ILE A 17 2.32 -16.97 13.09
N PHE A 18 1.13 -17.57 13.02
CA PHE A 18 0.93 -18.90 12.42
C PHE A 18 1.12 -18.88 10.91
N ILE A 19 0.61 -17.87 10.24
CA ILE A 19 0.81 -17.65 8.79
C ILE A 19 2.30 -17.40 8.52
N HIS A 20 2.97 -16.58 9.31
CA HIS A 20 4.41 -16.30 9.19
C HIS A 20 5.28 -17.55 9.41
N LYS A 21 4.94 -18.40 10.39
CA LYS A 21 5.66 -19.65 10.63
C LYS A 21 5.44 -20.68 9.51
N ARG A 22 4.23 -20.75 8.95
CA ARG A 22 3.92 -21.68 7.85
C ARG A 22 4.60 -21.24 6.54
N VAL A 23 4.62 -19.95 6.22
CA VAL A 23 5.37 -19.38 5.08
C VAL A 23 6.87 -19.60 5.24
N ARG A 24 7.43 -19.41 6.44
CA ARG A 24 8.85 -19.66 6.72
C ARG A 24 9.22 -21.14 6.66
N MET A 25 8.31 -22.04 7.04
CA MET A 25 8.53 -23.48 6.93
C MET A 25 8.52 -23.96 5.48
N ILE A 26 7.62 -23.43 4.64
CA ILE A 26 7.57 -23.70 3.19
C ILE A 26 8.82 -23.14 2.51
N TYR A 27 9.24 -21.91 2.84
CA TYR A 27 10.48 -21.30 2.33
C TYR A 27 11.73 -22.13 2.67
N ASN A 28 11.80 -22.72 3.88
CA ASN A 28 12.93 -23.56 4.29
C ASN A 28 12.90 -24.95 3.64
N MET A 29 11.73 -25.50 3.27
CA MET A 29 11.62 -26.75 2.53
C MET A 29 12.06 -26.58 1.06
N CYS A 30 11.93 -25.39 0.48
CA CYS A 30 12.41 -25.07 -0.87
C CYS A 30 13.92 -24.76 -0.96
N LYS A 31 14.66 -24.78 0.16
CA LYS A 31 16.13 -24.61 0.16
C LYS A 31 16.91 -25.87 -0.26
N GLY A 32 16.24 -26.95 -0.68
CA GLY A 32 16.86 -28.01 -1.47
C GLY A 32 17.24 -27.42 -2.84
N GLY A 33 18.54 -27.35 -3.12
CA GLY A 33 19.19 -26.61 -4.21
C GLY A 33 18.78 -26.90 -5.66
N ASP A 34 17.54 -26.65 -6.00
CA ASP A 34 17.14 -26.48 -7.39
C ASP A 34 17.32 -25.02 -7.77
N SER A 35 18.25 -24.75 -8.66
CA SER A 35 18.39 -23.45 -9.33
C SER A 35 17.04 -23.13 -9.97
N VAL A 36 16.30 -22.12 -9.41
CA VAL A 36 15.06 -21.64 -10.01
C VAL A 36 15.38 -21.27 -11.46
N ALA A 37 14.90 -22.07 -12.42
CA ALA A 37 15.18 -21.87 -13.82
C ALA A 37 14.83 -20.43 -14.21
N ARG A 38 15.76 -19.77 -14.94
CA ARG A 38 15.59 -18.38 -15.40
C ARG A 38 14.42 -18.35 -16.38
N ARG A 39 13.21 -17.97 -15.89
CA ARG A 39 12.00 -17.87 -16.69
C ARG A 39 11.60 -16.40 -16.91
N ASN A 40 10.96 -16.14 -18.03
CA ASN A 40 10.43 -14.81 -18.33
C ASN A 40 9.39 -14.41 -17.28
N TRP A 41 9.26 -13.11 -17.06
CA TRP A 41 8.19 -12.55 -16.24
C TRP A 41 6.88 -12.61 -17.00
N THR A 42 5.82 -13.05 -16.34
CA THR A 42 4.47 -12.99 -16.89
C THR A 42 3.87 -11.61 -16.65
N ARG A 43 2.72 -11.34 -17.30
CA ARG A 43 1.96 -10.11 -17.09
C ARG A 43 1.50 -10.00 -15.63
N GLU A 44 0.93 -11.06 -15.10
CA GLU A 44 0.41 -11.14 -13.73
C GLU A 44 1.52 -10.88 -12.71
N GLU A 45 2.65 -11.52 -12.83
CA GLU A 45 3.79 -11.30 -11.95
C GLU A 45 4.32 -9.86 -12.02
N THR A 46 4.29 -9.25 -13.22
CA THR A 46 4.73 -7.87 -13.41
C THR A 46 3.73 -6.88 -12.80
N ILE A 47 2.42 -7.16 -12.90
CA ILE A 47 1.35 -6.40 -12.22
C ILE A 47 1.54 -6.46 -10.69
N LEU A 48 1.78 -7.65 -10.14
CA LEU A 48 2.03 -7.81 -8.70
C LEU A 48 3.29 -7.06 -8.24
N ALA A 49 4.37 -7.10 -9.04
CA ALA A 49 5.58 -6.33 -8.73
C ALA A 49 5.33 -4.82 -8.84
N MET A 50 4.52 -4.36 -9.79
CA MET A 50 4.14 -2.95 -9.94
C MET A 50 3.26 -2.48 -8.78
N ASP A 51 2.27 -3.26 -8.37
CA ASP A 51 1.43 -2.95 -7.20
C ASP A 51 2.28 -2.82 -5.93
N LEU A 52 3.22 -3.74 -5.72
CA LEU A 52 4.13 -3.66 -4.58
C LEU A 52 5.07 -2.44 -4.69
N TYR A 53 5.54 -2.09 -5.90
CA TYR A 53 6.36 -0.91 -6.15
C TYR A 53 5.66 0.39 -5.73
N THR A 54 4.37 0.54 -6.00
CA THR A 54 3.61 1.75 -5.62
C THR A 54 3.43 1.92 -4.11
N ARG A 55 3.65 0.86 -3.32
CA ARG A 55 3.46 0.82 -1.87
C ARG A 55 4.75 0.88 -1.07
N VAL A 56 5.84 0.39 -1.62
CA VAL A 56 7.14 0.31 -0.93
C VAL A 56 8.00 1.51 -1.33
N PRO A 57 8.42 2.37 -0.38
CA PRO A 57 9.33 3.47 -0.68
C PRO A 57 10.59 2.98 -1.41
N PHE A 58 11.04 3.68 -2.45
CA PHE A 58 12.15 3.27 -3.29
C PHE A 58 13.42 2.91 -2.47
N SER A 59 13.71 3.68 -1.43
CA SER A 59 14.84 3.43 -0.51
C SER A 59 14.74 2.13 0.29
N LYS A 60 13.57 1.49 0.32
CA LYS A 60 13.32 0.22 1.02
C LYS A 60 13.20 -0.97 0.07
N ILE A 61 13.38 -0.77 -1.23
CA ILE A 61 13.40 -1.86 -2.21
C ILE A 61 14.69 -2.63 -2.04
N GLY A 62 14.57 -3.91 -1.66
CA GLY A 62 15.71 -4.81 -1.49
C GLY A 62 15.28 -6.18 -0.99
N LYS A 63 16.17 -7.17 -1.16
CA LYS A 63 15.90 -8.58 -0.84
C LYS A 63 15.52 -8.88 0.62
N ASN A 64 15.83 -7.97 1.53
CA ASN A 64 15.53 -8.11 2.95
C ASN A 64 14.18 -7.49 3.35
N ASN A 65 13.48 -6.84 2.42
CA ASN A 65 12.16 -6.28 2.67
C ASN A 65 11.14 -7.42 2.77
N GLN A 66 10.35 -7.44 3.86
CA GLN A 66 9.42 -8.54 4.14
C GLN A 66 8.32 -8.65 3.08
N GLU A 67 7.79 -7.54 2.57
CA GLU A 67 6.76 -7.54 1.52
C GLU A 67 7.30 -8.14 0.21
N ILE A 68 8.57 -7.85 -0.12
CA ILE A 68 9.26 -8.40 -1.28
C ILE A 68 9.49 -9.91 -1.09
N ILE A 69 9.89 -10.35 0.11
CA ILE A 69 10.06 -11.77 0.45
C ILE A 69 8.72 -12.51 0.32
N ASN A 70 7.64 -11.92 0.83
CA ASN A 70 6.31 -12.50 0.77
C ASN A 70 5.84 -12.68 -0.69
N LEU A 71 5.93 -11.62 -1.50
CA LEU A 71 5.56 -11.70 -2.92
C LEU A 71 6.43 -12.72 -3.66
N ALA A 72 7.74 -12.71 -3.45
CA ALA A 72 8.67 -13.64 -4.07
C ALA A 72 8.29 -15.11 -3.80
N SER A 73 7.86 -15.42 -2.56
CA SER A 73 7.39 -16.74 -2.17
C SER A 73 6.12 -17.14 -2.93
N ILE A 74 5.14 -16.22 -3.07
CA ILE A 74 3.87 -16.48 -3.74
C ILE A 74 4.09 -16.78 -5.23
N ILE A 75 4.93 -15.96 -5.91
CA ILE A 75 5.16 -16.10 -7.35
C ILE A 75 6.31 -17.05 -7.69
N ASN A 76 6.86 -17.77 -6.71
CA ASN A 76 7.98 -18.69 -6.86
C ASN A 76 9.20 -18.05 -7.57
N ARG A 77 9.65 -16.92 -7.04
CA ARG A 77 10.86 -16.21 -7.47
C ARG A 77 11.76 -15.91 -6.26
N THR A 78 12.99 -15.47 -6.54
CA THR A 78 13.86 -14.98 -5.46
C THR A 78 13.51 -13.55 -5.07
N PRO A 79 13.70 -13.15 -3.79
CA PRO A 79 13.50 -11.75 -3.38
C PRO A 79 14.35 -10.76 -4.18
N ASP A 80 15.58 -11.16 -4.57
CA ASP A 80 16.43 -10.35 -5.46
C ASP A 80 15.74 -10.10 -6.81
N ALA A 81 15.14 -11.15 -7.43
CA ALA A 81 14.46 -11.00 -8.72
C ALA A 81 13.26 -10.02 -8.63
N VAL A 82 12.50 -10.07 -7.53
CA VAL A 82 11.39 -9.12 -7.31
C VAL A 82 11.92 -7.70 -7.09
N ALA A 83 12.94 -7.53 -6.25
CA ALA A 83 13.57 -6.22 -6.04
C ALA A 83 14.13 -5.62 -7.34
N TYR A 84 14.78 -6.43 -8.18
CA TYR A 84 15.24 -6.01 -9.51
C TYR A 84 14.09 -5.60 -10.42
N LYS A 85 12.99 -6.35 -10.43
CA LYS A 85 11.79 -6.02 -11.22
C LYS A 85 11.21 -4.67 -10.79
N MET A 86 11.06 -4.44 -9.48
CA MET A 86 10.59 -3.16 -8.94
C MET A 86 11.55 -2.01 -9.31
N SER A 87 12.86 -2.24 -9.28
CA SER A 87 13.86 -1.25 -9.72
C SER A 87 13.80 -0.95 -11.22
N ASN A 88 13.43 -1.94 -12.05
CA ASN A 88 13.19 -1.71 -13.47
C ASN A 88 11.94 -0.86 -13.71
N LEU A 89 10.86 -1.09 -12.95
CA LEU A 89 9.64 -0.28 -13.00
C LEU A 89 9.92 1.16 -12.55
N ALA A 90 10.74 1.35 -11.51
CA ALA A 90 11.18 2.65 -11.02
C ALA A 90 11.92 3.50 -12.07
N HIS A 91 12.49 2.87 -13.11
CA HIS A 91 13.11 3.58 -14.23
C HIS A 91 12.16 4.53 -14.94
N TYR A 92 10.87 4.19 -14.98
CA TYR A 92 9.84 4.98 -15.66
C TYR A 92 9.18 6.04 -14.77
N ASP A 93 9.53 6.07 -13.46
CA ASP A 93 8.91 6.95 -12.48
C ASP A 93 9.39 8.41 -12.66
N PRO A 94 8.51 9.35 -13.06
CA PRO A 94 8.90 10.73 -13.28
C PRO A 94 9.30 11.45 -11.98
N GLU A 95 8.76 11.06 -10.82
CA GLU A 95 9.13 11.67 -9.53
C GLU A 95 10.57 11.32 -9.17
N LEU A 96 10.99 10.07 -9.41
CA LEU A 96 12.38 9.67 -9.20
C LEU A 96 13.32 10.35 -10.21
N GLN A 97 12.91 10.40 -11.48
CA GLN A 97 13.68 11.07 -12.52
C GLN A 97 13.90 12.57 -12.22
N ALA A 98 12.86 13.27 -11.74
CA ALA A 98 12.96 14.68 -11.33
C ALA A 98 13.93 14.90 -10.16
N ARG A 99 14.18 13.87 -9.34
CA ARG A 99 15.15 13.88 -8.23
C ARG A 99 16.53 13.39 -8.64
N ASN A 100 16.79 13.18 -9.93
CA ASN A 100 18.03 12.55 -10.46
C ASN A 100 18.30 11.16 -9.85
N VAL A 101 17.24 10.44 -9.45
CA VAL A 101 17.31 9.06 -9.01
C VAL A 101 16.74 8.21 -10.14
N SER A 102 17.51 7.27 -10.67
CA SER A 102 17.02 6.37 -11.72
C SER A 102 16.97 4.94 -11.20
N GLY A 103 15.94 4.20 -11.61
CA GLY A 103 15.95 2.75 -11.53
C GLY A 103 16.95 2.12 -12.50
N LEU A 104 16.93 0.80 -12.61
CA LEU A 104 17.81 0.08 -13.52
C LEU A 104 17.40 0.32 -14.98
N SER A 105 18.37 0.57 -15.87
CA SER A 105 18.13 0.86 -17.29
C SER A 105 17.79 -0.37 -18.14
N HIS A 106 18.04 -1.59 -17.65
CA HIS A 106 17.76 -2.85 -18.38
C HIS A 106 16.34 -3.32 -18.15
N THR A 107 15.38 -2.54 -18.67
CA THR A 107 13.95 -2.84 -18.57
C THR A 107 13.48 -3.75 -19.72
N SER A 108 12.40 -4.49 -19.51
CA SER A 108 11.73 -5.26 -20.56
C SER A 108 10.60 -4.43 -21.22
N LYS A 109 10.20 -4.83 -22.45
CA LYS A 109 9.00 -4.25 -23.08
C LYS A 109 7.75 -4.37 -22.21
N LEU A 110 7.63 -5.48 -21.49
CA LEU A 110 6.50 -5.73 -20.61
C LEU A 110 6.49 -4.76 -19.43
N ASP A 111 7.66 -4.39 -18.87
CA ASP A 111 7.75 -3.42 -17.78
C ASP A 111 7.17 -2.07 -18.21
N LYS A 112 7.53 -1.62 -19.41
CA LYS A 112 7.00 -0.37 -19.99
C LYS A 112 5.50 -0.42 -20.20
N ILE A 113 4.99 -1.51 -20.77
CA ILE A 113 3.55 -1.69 -21.02
C ILE A 113 2.77 -1.62 -19.73
N ILE A 114 3.18 -2.37 -18.70
CA ILE A 114 2.50 -2.40 -17.40
C ILE A 114 2.60 -1.05 -16.70
N TYR A 115 3.77 -0.40 -16.75
CA TYR A 115 3.93 0.93 -16.17
C TYR A 115 2.98 1.94 -16.82
N ASP A 116 2.95 2.03 -18.15
CA ASP A 116 2.09 2.97 -18.87
C ASP A 116 0.60 2.72 -18.64
N GLU A 117 0.20 1.45 -18.48
CA GLU A 117 -1.19 1.07 -18.23
C GLU A 117 -1.68 1.54 -16.85
N PHE A 118 -0.83 1.46 -15.82
CA PHE A 118 -1.26 1.61 -14.44
C PHE A 118 -0.66 2.79 -13.68
N ALA A 119 0.37 3.48 -14.19
CA ALA A 119 1.02 4.58 -13.49
C ALA A 119 0.04 5.68 -13.04
N ASN A 120 -1.00 5.92 -13.83
CA ASN A 120 -2.04 6.90 -13.55
C ASN A 120 -3.37 6.25 -13.06
N ASN A 121 -3.35 4.99 -12.63
CA ASN A 121 -4.55 4.30 -12.15
C ASN A 121 -4.22 3.25 -11.08
N ILE A 122 -3.63 3.72 -9.98
CA ILE A 122 -3.16 2.86 -8.86
C ILE A 122 -4.34 2.06 -8.24
N GLY A 123 -5.55 2.63 -8.19
CA GLY A 123 -6.73 1.93 -7.68
C GLY A 123 -7.09 0.70 -8.50
N GLU A 124 -7.03 0.79 -9.84
CA GLU A 124 -7.25 -0.34 -10.75
C GLU A 124 -6.14 -1.38 -10.60
N LEU A 125 -4.89 -0.92 -10.57
CA LEU A 125 -3.73 -1.78 -10.36
C LEU A 125 -3.90 -2.64 -9.11
N SER A 126 -4.22 -2.01 -7.97
CA SER A 126 -4.39 -2.72 -6.70
C SER A 126 -5.56 -3.69 -6.74
N PHE A 127 -6.69 -3.32 -7.37
CA PHE A 127 -7.82 -4.22 -7.53
C PHE A 127 -7.46 -5.47 -8.34
N ILE A 128 -6.83 -5.29 -9.50
CA ILE A 128 -6.39 -6.40 -10.35
C ILE A 128 -5.34 -7.26 -9.62
N ALA A 129 -4.38 -6.64 -8.95
CA ALA A 129 -3.35 -7.35 -8.20
C ALA A 129 -3.94 -8.24 -7.09
N GLN A 130 -4.97 -7.78 -6.36
CA GLN A 130 -5.62 -8.59 -5.32
C GLN A 130 -6.39 -9.77 -5.91
N ASN A 131 -7.05 -9.61 -7.07
CA ASN A 131 -7.68 -10.74 -7.76
C ASN A 131 -6.65 -11.76 -8.22
N ILE A 132 -5.53 -11.32 -8.82
CA ILE A 132 -4.42 -12.22 -9.20
C ILE A 132 -3.87 -12.98 -7.98
N LEU A 133 -3.67 -12.31 -6.85
CA LEU A 133 -3.21 -12.95 -5.61
C LEU A 133 -4.21 -13.98 -5.08
N ALA A 134 -5.51 -13.66 -5.13
CA ALA A 134 -6.59 -14.57 -4.72
C ALA A 134 -6.59 -15.84 -5.59
N ASP A 135 -6.50 -15.67 -6.91
CA ASP A 135 -6.44 -16.79 -7.86
C ASP A 135 -5.19 -17.66 -7.64
N MET A 136 -4.01 -17.05 -7.49
CA MET A 136 -2.74 -17.77 -7.24
C MET A 136 -2.74 -18.54 -5.92
N GLN A 137 -3.48 -18.06 -4.91
CA GLN A 137 -3.59 -18.70 -3.61
C GLN A 137 -4.86 -19.57 -3.47
N HIS A 138 -5.63 -19.73 -4.55
CA HIS A 138 -6.90 -20.49 -4.56
C HIS A 138 -7.87 -20.04 -3.44
N THR A 139 -8.03 -18.72 -3.28
CA THR A 139 -8.85 -18.09 -2.26
C THR A 139 -9.65 -16.93 -2.83
N SER A 140 -10.36 -16.18 -2.00
CA SER A 140 -11.07 -14.97 -2.42
C SER A 140 -10.40 -13.69 -1.88
N VAL A 141 -10.70 -12.55 -2.49
CA VAL A 141 -10.21 -11.24 -2.03
C VAL A 141 -10.71 -10.92 -0.63
N GLU A 142 -11.94 -11.32 -0.29
CA GLU A 142 -12.52 -11.18 1.05
C GLU A 142 -11.71 -11.93 2.11
N THR A 143 -11.19 -13.11 1.73
CA THR A 143 -10.33 -13.91 2.63
C THR A 143 -8.93 -13.31 2.75
N LEU A 144 -8.38 -12.71 1.69
CA LEU A 144 -7.08 -12.05 1.71
C LEU A 144 -7.09 -10.76 2.53
N LEU A 145 -8.20 -10.02 2.49
CA LEU A 145 -8.35 -8.69 3.10
C LEU A 145 -9.62 -8.63 3.99
N PRO A 146 -9.69 -9.45 5.06
CA PRO A 146 -10.88 -9.55 5.91
C PRO A 146 -11.24 -8.22 6.60
N GLU A 147 -10.27 -7.35 6.82
CA GLU A 147 -10.46 -6.03 7.42
C GLU A 147 -11.30 -5.08 6.54
N LEU A 148 -11.43 -5.36 5.24
CA LEU A 148 -12.24 -4.54 4.33
C LEU A 148 -13.74 -4.81 4.45
N LYS A 149 -14.15 -5.92 5.12
CA LYS A 149 -15.56 -6.30 5.31
C LYS A 149 -16.36 -6.25 3.99
N LEU A 150 -15.81 -6.85 2.92
CA LEU A 150 -16.40 -6.79 1.57
C LEU A 150 -17.78 -7.45 1.50
N ASP A 151 -18.09 -8.35 2.43
CA ASP A 151 -19.40 -9.00 2.53
C ASP A 151 -20.51 -8.08 3.07
N ASP A 152 -20.14 -6.96 3.72
CA ASP A 152 -21.07 -5.98 4.29
C ASP A 152 -21.51 -4.91 3.26
N ILE A 153 -21.36 -5.16 1.96
CA ILE A 153 -21.81 -4.22 0.91
C ILE A 153 -23.33 -4.34 0.76
N PRO A 154 -24.08 -3.22 0.90
CA PRO A 154 -25.54 -3.23 0.80
C PRO A 154 -26.04 -3.72 -0.56
N ILE A 155 -27.21 -4.39 -0.54
CA ILE A 155 -27.91 -4.81 -1.75
C ILE A 155 -28.29 -3.58 -2.58
N GLY A 156 -28.10 -3.64 -3.91
CA GLY A 156 -28.40 -2.54 -4.83
C GLY A 156 -27.24 -1.61 -5.15
N ILE A 157 -26.06 -1.82 -4.51
CA ILE A 157 -24.82 -1.15 -4.87
C ILE A 157 -24.00 -2.11 -5.76
N ASP A 158 -23.35 -1.57 -6.78
CA ASP A 158 -22.38 -2.33 -7.58
C ASP A 158 -21.25 -2.84 -6.68
N LYS A 159 -21.30 -4.16 -6.39
CA LYS A 159 -20.35 -4.81 -5.48
C LYS A 159 -18.92 -4.70 -6.00
N GLU A 160 -18.70 -4.85 -7.30
CA GLU A 160 -17.36 -4.77 -7.89
C GLU A 160 -16.78 -3.36 -7.74
N GLN A 161 -17.56 -2.33 -8.06
CA GLN A 161 -17.14 -0.94 -7.92
C GLN A 161 -16.84 -0.58 -6.46
N GLN A 162 -17.66 -1.02 -5.51
CA GLN A 162 -17.41 -0.77 -4.08
C GLN A 162 -16.19 -1.52 -3.57
N THR A 163 -16.01 -2.76 -3.99
CA THR A 163 -14.81 -3.55 -3.67
C THR A 163 -13.54 -2.84 -4.15
N LYS A 164 -13.55 -2.35 -5.39
CA LYS A 164 -12.44 -1.59 -5.97
C LYS A 164 -12.13 -0.32 -5.18
N ILE A 165 -13.17 0.44 -4.79
CA ILE A 165 -13.00 1.65 -3.96
C ILE A 165 -12.39 1.30 -2.61
N ARG A 166 -12.90 0.28 -1.91
CA ARG A 166 -12.38 -0.14 -0.59
C ARG A 166 -10.94 -0.63 -0.67
N ILE A 167 -10.60 -1.42 -1.69
CA ILE A 167 -9.23 -1.87 -1.93
C ILE A 167 -8.32 -0.66 -2.17
N GLY A 168 -8.72 0.27 -3.03
CA GLY A 168 -7.95 1.48 -3.32
C GLY A 168 -7.70 2.34 -2.06
N GLN A 169 -8.73 2.53 -1.21
CA GLN A 169 -8.61 3.25 0.06
C GLN A 169 -7.68 2.54 1.05
N TYR A 170 -7.78 1.22 1.14
CA TYR A 170 -6.92 0.41 2.00
C TYR A 170 -5.44 0.57 1.61
N PHE A 171 -5.10 0.39 0.34
CA PHE A 171 -3.73 0.51 -0.11
C PHE A 171 -3.22 1.95 -0.09
N PHE A 172 -4.05 2.95 -0.37
CA PHE A 172 -3.71 4.35 -0.13
C PHE A 172 -3.28 4.56 1.33
N ARG A 173 -4.10 4.11 2.29
CA ARG A 173 -3.76 4.20 3.70
C ARG A 173 -2.44 3.50 4.02
N MET A 174 -2.25 2.26 3.56
CA MET A 174 -1.02 1.50 3.81
C MET A 174 0.21 2.22 3.26
N SER A 175 0.12 2.72 2.03
CA SER A 175 1.22 3.42 1.36
C SER A 175 1.57 4.73 2.06
N VAL A 176 0.57 5.53 2.43
CA VAL A 176 0.80 6.78 3.19
C VAL A 176 1.46 6.48 4.52
N LEU A 177 0.91 5.56 5.34
CA LEU A 177 1.50 5.24 6.63
C LEU A 177 2.96 4.74 6.49
N MET A 178 3.23 3.90 5.49
CA MET A 178 4.56 3.37 5.24
C MET A 178 5.55 4.46 4.83
N SER A 179 5.12 5.40 4.00
CA SER A 179 5.95 6.54 3.54
C SER A 179 6.41 7.43 4.70
N TYR A 180 5.57 7.58 5.71
CA TYR A 180 5.89 8.34 6.93
C TYR A 180 6.48 7.47 8.07
N GLY A 181 6.89 6.22 7.79
CA GLY A 181 7.47 5.32 8.79
C GLY A 181 6.49 4.93 9.90
N ASN A 182 5.18 4.90 9.59
CA ASN A 182 4.08 4.66 10.54
C ASN A 182 4.08 5.65 11.71
N ALA A 183 4.34 6.92 11.42
CA ALA A 183 4.34 8.00 12.41
C ALA A 183 3.58 9.22 11.88
N CYS A 184 2.85 9.90 12.77
CA CYS A 184 2.25 11.19 12.45
C CYS A 184 3.34 12.20 12.05
N CYS A 185 3.21 12.84 10.89
CA CYS A 185 4.21 13.76 10.37
C CYS A 185 4.38 15.05 11.22
N ILE A 186 3.41 15.33 12.10
CA ILE A 186 3.45 16.51 13.00
C ILE A 186 4.06 16.16 14.35
N THR A 187 3.62 15.06 14.98
CA THR A 187 3.99 14.73 16.37
C THR A 187 4.94 13.55 16.51
N GLY A 188 5.15 12.78 15.45
CA GLY A 188 5.90 11.53 15.52
C GLY A 188 5.18 10.39 16.25
N LEU A 189 3.88 10.54 16.61
CA LEU A 189 3.10 9.48 17.25
C LEU A 189 3.04 8.25 16.35
N LYS A 190 3.37 7.06 16.91
CA LYS A 190 3.49 5.79 16.17
C LYS A 190 2.35 4.78 16.44
N ASN A 191 1.32 5.16 17.18
CA ASN A 191 0.18 4.26 17.39
C ASN A 191 -0.66 4.17 16.11
N LYS A 192 -0.62 3.03 15.43
CA LYS A 192 -1.30 2.82 14.14
C LYS A 192 -2.82 2.97 14.21
N GLU A 193 -3.45 2.68 15.35
CA GLU A 193 -4.89 2.82 15.56
C GLU A 193 -5.32 4.29 15.58
N LEU A 194 -4.42 5.20 15.95
CA LEU A 194 -4.65 6.63 15.97
C LEU A 194 -4.14 7.36 14.71
N LEU A 195 -3.50 6.65 13.78
CA LEU A 195 -3.00 7.25 12.55
C LEU A 195 -4.05 7.20 11.45
N ILE A 196 -4.16 8.29 10.71
CA ILE A 196 -5.06 8.46 9.57
C ILE A 196 -4.23 8.86 8.34
N ALA A 197 -4.56 8.29 7.19
CA ALA A 197 -4.09 8.76 5.90
C ALA A 197 -5.04 9.85 5.42
N SER A 198 -4.69 11.09 5.72
CA SER A 198 -5.47 12.29 5.38
C SER A 198 -5.18 12.72 3.95
N HIS A 199 -6.22 12.98 3.14
CA HIS A 199 -6.05 13.47 1.78
C HIS A 199 -5.70 14.96 1.78
N ILE A 200 -4.63 15.35 1.07
CA ILE A 200 -4.25 16.77 0.87
C ILE A 200 -5.32 17.46 0.03
N LYS A 201 -5.64 16.92 -1.14
CA LYS A 201 -6.77 17.32 -1.96
C LYS A 201 -7.95 16.41 -1.63
N PRO A 202 -9.09 16.94 -1.17
CA PRO A 202 -10.22 16.15 -0.70
C PRO A 202 -10.66 15.09 -1.71
N TRP A 203 -11.05 13.90 -1.23
CA TRP A 203 -11.51 12.78 -2.04
C TRP A 203 -12.57 13.16 -3.08
N SER A 204 -13.53 14.00 -2.69
CA SER A 204 -14.67 14.41 -3.53
C SER A 204 -14.27 15.18 -4.80
N VAL A 205 -13.18 15.93 -4.74
CA VAL A 205 -12.67 16.77 -5.83
C VAL A 205 -11.38 16.22 -6.47
N SER A 206 -10.85 15.13 -5.94
CA SER A 206 -9.69 14.44 -6.49
C SER A 206 -10.07 13.64 -7.73
N ASP A 207 -9.19 13.64 -8.72
CA ASP A 207 -9.33 12.78 -9.90
C ASP A 207 -9.30 11.30 -9.50
N ILE A 208 -10.22 10.52 -10.06
CA ILE A 208 -10.45 9.12 -9.67
C ILE A 208 -9.23 8.26 -9.96
N LYS A 209 -8.56 8.50 -11.07
CA LYS A 209 -7.45 7.65 -11.54
C LYS A 209 -6.11 8.07 -10.97
N THR A 210 -5.84 9.38 -10.94
CA THR A 210 -4.50 9.92 -10.73
C THR A 210 -4.26 10.44 -9.32
N GLU A 211 -5.31 10.81 -8.56
CA GLU A 211 -5.15 11.49 -7.27
C GLU A 211 -5.70 10.72 -6.08
N ARG A 212 -6.88 10.06 -6.21
CA ARG A 212 -7.58 9.47 -5.06
C ARG A 212 -6.79 8.40 -4.32
N THR A 213 -6.05 7.59 -5.04
CA THR A 213 -5.27 6.48 -4.48
C THR A 213 -3.77 6.72 -4.54
N ASN A 214 -3.34 7.90 -5.02
CA ASN A 214 -1.94 8.27 -5.09
C ASN A 214 -1.41 8.66 -3.69
N PRO A 215 -0.41 7.97 -3.13
CA PRO A 215 0.15 8.29 -1.82
C PRO A 215 0.72 9.71 -1.70
N SER A 216 1.16 10.32 -2.82
CA SER A 216 1.64 11.71 -2.84
C SER A 216 0.54 12.72 -2.50
N ASN A 217 -0.76 12.34 -2.62
CA ASN A 217 -1.90 13.11 -2.16
C ASN A 217 -2.26 12.84 -0.68
N GLY A 218 -1.35 12.27 0.10
CA GLY A 218 -1.63 11.82 1.47
C GLY A 218 -0.66 12.35 2.52
N LEU A 219 -1.20 12.66 3.70
CA LEU A 219 -0.46 12.97 4.93
C LEU A 219 -0.76 11.91 5.98
N CYS A 220 0.29 11.44 6.68
CA CYS A 220 0.08 10.60 7.86
C CYS A 220 -0.12 11.50 9.09
N LEU A 221 -1.34 11.62 9.55
CA LEU A 221 -1.72 12.43 10.70
C LEU A 221 -2.27 11.57 11.84
N ASN A 222 -2.18 12.04 13.09
CA ASN A 222 -3.02 11.47 14.13
C ASN A 222 -4.45 12.01 14.02
N ALA A 223 -5.41 11.34 14.66
CA ALA A 223 -6.83 11.66 14.55
C ALA A 223 -7.18 13.12 14.90
N MET A 224 -6.46 13.74 15.84
CA MET A 224 -6.69 15.14 16.21
C MET A 224 -6.19 16.10 15.11
N HIS A 225 -5.00 15.87 14.57
CA HIS A 225 -4.45 16.71 13.50
C HIS A 225 -5.18 16.50 12.17
N ASP A 226 -5.59 15.29 11.86
CA ASP A 226 -6.47 14.98 10.73
C ASP A 226 -7.76 15.82 10.81
N LYS A 227 -8.42 15.80 11.96
CA LYS A 227 -9.63 16.60 12.17
C LYS A 227 -9.38 18.10 12.07
N ALA A 228 -8.23 18.59 12.57
CA ALA A 228 -7.85 19.98 12.46
C ALA A 228 -7.54 20.39 11.00
N PHE A 229 -6.88 19.51 10.26
CA PHE A 229 -6.55 19.72 8.85
C PHE A 229 -7.82 19.73 7.98
N ASP A 230 -8.70 18.73 8.11
CA ASP A 230 -9.98 18.65 7.41
C ASP A 230 -10.88 19.86 7.60
N ARG A 231 -10.82 20.47 8.80
CA ARG A 231 -11.59 21.67 9.12
C ARG A 231 -10.89 22.95 8.74
N GLY A 232 -9.71 22.88 8.13
CA GLY A 232 -8.91 24.03 7.76
C GLY A 232 -8.44 24.85 8.97
N LEU A 233 -8.34 24.26 10.17
CA LEU A 233 -7.75 24.91 11.36
C LEU A 233 -6.24 24.97 11.25
N ILE A 234 -5.64 23.96 10.62
CA ILE A 234 -4.23 23.91 10.28
C ILE A 234 -4.07 23.61 8.78
N THR A 235 -2.98 24.07 8.20
CA THR A 235 -2.54 23.72 6.85
C THR A 235 -1.03 23.55 6.83
N ILE A 236 -0.48 23.06 5.72
CA ILE A 236 0.96 22.93 5.48
C ILE A 236 1.32 23.83 4.31
N ASP A 237 2.27 24.75 4.53
CA ASP A 237 2.74 25.64 3.48
C ASP A 237 3.73 24.98 2.52
N LYS A 238 4.15 25.68 1.47
CA LYS A 238 5.12 25.20 0.46
C LYS A 238 6.51 24.87 1.03
N ASN A 239 6.80 25.31 2.26
CA ASN A 239 8.06 25.03 2.95
C ASN A 239 7.90 23.92 3.99
N TYR A 240 6.81 23.12 3.89
CA TYR A 240 6.45 22.04 4.81
C TYR A 240 6.27 22.50 6.28
N ARG A 241 5.86 23.78 6.51
CA ARG A 241 5.58 24.31 7.84
C ARG A 241 4.10 24.25 8.12
N ILE A 242 3.75 23.94 9.37
CA ILE A 242 2.37 23.96 9.84
C ILE A 242 1.96 25.41 10.05
N VAL A 243 0.86 25.80 9.43
CA VAL A 243 0.26 27.13 9.56
C VAL A 243 -1.11 26.97 10.20
N ASN A 244 -1.37 27.78 11.26
CA ASN A 244 -2.69 27.88 11.88
C ASN A 244 -3.52 28.90 11.11
N SER A 245 -4.55 28.46 10.38
CA SER A 245 -5.29 29.31 9.45
C SER A 245 -6.24 30.31 10.10
N ARG A 246 -6.71 30.04 11.31
CA ARG A 246 -7.72 30.89 11.99
C ARG A 246 -7.18 31.77 13.14
N TYR A 247 -6.01 31.45 13.68
CA TYR A 247 -5.48 32.18 14.81
C TYR A 247 -4.94 33.59 14.45
N ASN A 248 -4.50 33.76 13.20
CA ASN A 248 -4.00 35.03 12.69
C ASN A 248 -5.10 36.09 12.46
N ASP A 249 -6.35 35.63 12.17
CA ASP A 249 -7.47 36.56 11.94
C ASP A 249 -8.10 37.08 13.23
N VAL A 250 -8.10 36.24 14.29
CA VAL A 250 -8.67 36.66 15.61
C VAL A 250 -7.74 37.64 16.35
N GLN A 251 -6.43 37.51 16.21
CA GLN A 251 -5.50 38.49 16.82
C GLN A 251 -5.45 39.83 16.09
N LYS A 252 -5.75 39.86 14.78
CA LYS A 252 -5.88 41.12 14.02
C LYS A 252 -7.19 41.87 14.31
N ALA A 253 -8.23 41.14 14.70
CA ALA A 253 -9.55 41.73 15.02
C ALA A 253 -9.68 42.18 16.49
N GLY A 254 -8.79 41.74 17.39
CA GLY A 254 -8.82 42.09 18.80
C GLY A 254 -7.86 43.22 19.23
N GLY A 255 -7.21 43.86 18.27
CA GLY A 255 -6.26 44.99 18.51
C GLY A 255 -6.77 46.31 17.94
N ALA A 256 -7.97 46.73 18.36
CA ALA A 256 -8.46 48.11 18.16
C ALA A 256 -9.00 48.65 19.48
#